data_1084a89c6280e51135598ec9b0ccfc5c
#
_entry.id   1084a89c6280e51135598ec9b0ccfc5c
#
_cell.length_a   1.000
_cell.length_b   1.000
_cell.length_c   1.000
_cell.angle_alpha   90.00
_cell.angle_beta   90.00
_cell.angle_gamma   90.00
#
_symmetry.space_group_name_H-M   'P 1'
#
loop_
_entity.id
_entity.type
_entity.pdbx_description
1 polymer ?
#
loop_
_entity_poly.entity_id
_entity_poly.type
_entity_poly.pdbx_seq_one_letter_code
_entity_poly.pdbx_strand_id
1 'polypeptide(L)'
;EDTLSLHDALPICSFKGPIDKFLVPEKKAELNSMLNLKTDDTLFFISDNIKVVNLLAGQIRTALGERLEIIDKDRFDMCFITDFPMYEKTDEGKLDFTHNPFSMPQGGMDALENQDPLTIKAYQYDIVCNGVELSSGAVRNHRPDIMIKAFELAGYTADEVEKRFGALFRAFHYGAPPHAGMAPGVDRMIMLLKDEENIREVIAFPM
;
A
#
# COMPACT_ATOMS: atom_id res chain seq x y z
N GLU A 1 10.12 -4.66 24.41
CA GLU A 1 10.27 -3.29 23.89
C GLU A 1 11.74 -2.92 23.88
N ASP A 2 12.45 -3.22 22.79
CA ASP A 2 13.86 -2.93 22.68
C ASP A 2 14.02 -1.58 21.99
N THR A 3 14.12 -0.52 22.80
CA THR A 3 14.38 0.84 22.32
C THR A 3 15.86 1.17 22.41
N LEU A 4 16.42 1.69 21.32
CA LEU A 4 17.75 2.31 21.32
C LEU A 4 17.60 3.80 21.56
N SER A 5 18.22 4.28 22.67
CA SER A 5 18.27 5.71 23.00
C SER A 5 19.68 6.25 22.74
N LEU A 6 19.78 7.36 22.05
CA LEU A 6 21.05 8.07 21.80
C LEU A 6 21.43 8.97 22.97
N HIS A 7 22.68 8.88 23.42
CA HIS A 7 23.26 9.83 24.37
C HIS A 7 24.53 10.46 23.80
N ASP A 8 24.54 11.77 23.80
CA ASP A 8 25.63 12.70 23.52
C ASP A 8 26.11 12.90 22.08
N ALA A 9 26.19 14.19 21.74
CA ALA A 9 26.52 14.74 20.43
C ALA A 9 28.03 14.77 20.15
N LEU A 10 28.72 13.66 20.24
CA LEU A 10 30.04 13.48 19.62
C LEU A 10 29.89 12.61 18.36
N PRO A 11 30.83 12.70 17.40
CA PRO A 11 30.67 12.08 16.09
C PRO A 11 30.56 10.55 16.08
N ILE A 12 30.54 9.92 17.23
CA ILE A 12 30.21 8.50 17.42
C ILE A 12 29.13 8.43 18.49
N CYS A 13 27.88 8.40 18.05
CA CYS A 13 26.75 8.27 18.94
C CYS A 13 26.86 6.98 19.78
N SER A 14 26.74 7.10 21.09
CA SER A 14 26.53 5.93 21.94
C SER A 14 25.06 5.57 21.92
N PHE A 15 24.74 4.33 21.59
CA PHE A 15 23.40 3.80 21.65
C PHE A 15 23.19 3.13 23.01
N LYS A 16 21.98 3.24 23.58
CA LYS A 16 21.58 2.47 24.76
C LYS A 16 20.47 1.52 24.35
N GLY A 17 20.65 0.24 24.60
CA GLY A 17 19.63 -0.76 24.36
C GLY A 17 20.20 -2.15 24.10
N PRO A 18 19.37 -3.18 24.09
CA PRO A 18 19.81 -4.57 23.95
C PRO A 18 20.53 -4.87 22.62
N ILE A 19 20.19 -4.13 21.57
CA ILE A 19 20.75 -4.32 20.23
C ILE A 19 22.12 -3.63 20.07
N ASP A 20 22.47 -2.69 20.95
CA ASP A 20 23.72 -1.91 20.86
C ASP A 20 24.97 -2.78 20.76
N LYS A 21 25.00 -3.86 21.51
CA LYS A 21 26.13 -4.83 21.55
C LYS A 21 26.34 -5.57 20.21
N PHE A 22 25.34 -5.56 19.33
CA PHE A 22 25.41 -6.20 18.01
C PHE A 22 25.72 -5.21 16.89
N LEU A 23 25.73 -3.90 17.18
CA LEU A 23 25.99 -2.87 16.20
C LEU A 23 27.46 -2.45 16.28
N VAL A 24 28.21 -2.78 15.24
CA VAL A 24 29.60 -2.29 15.10
C VAL A 24 29.61 -0.79 14.83
N PRO A 25 30.73 -0.06 15.14
CA PRO A 25 30.80 1.40 15.01
C PRO A 25 30.40 1.92 13.62
N GLU A 26 30.81 1.22 12.56
CA GLU A 26 30.51 1.58 11.17
C GLU A 26 29.00 1.56 10.90
N LYS A 27 28.28 0.56 11.42
CA LYS A 27 26.82 0.45 11.31
C LYS A 27 26.08 1.51 12.11
N LYS A 28 26.60 1.89 13.29
CA LYS A 28 26.05 2.99 14.08
C LYS A 28 26.19 4.32 13.34
N ALA A 29 27.34 4.56 12.70
CA ALA A 29 27.57 5.75 11.89
C ALA A 29 26.66 5.80 10.67
N GLU A 30 26.47 4.65 9.98
CA GLU A 30 25.54 4.51 8.84
C GLU A 30 24.10 4.82 9.25
N LEU A 31 23.59 4.21 10.34
CA LEU A 31 22.26 4.47 10.88
C LEU A 31 22.06 5.94 11.25
N ASN A 32 23.05 6.53 11.94
CA ASN A 32 23.00 7.93 12.32
C ASN A 32 22.90 8.85 11.11
N SER A 33 23.71 8.60 10.06
CA SER A 33 23.70 9.37 8.82
C SER A 33 22.41 9.19 8.03
N MET A 34 21.92 7.95 7.92
CA MET A 34 20.73 7.63 7.15
C MET A 34 19.45 8.21 7.77
N LEU A 35 19.35 8.19 9.10
CA LEU A 35 18.16 8.61 9.83
C LEU A 35 18.27 10.02 10.42
N ASN A 36 19.44 10.67 10.27
CA ASN A 36 19.72 11.99 10.85
C ASN A 36 19.37 12.06 12.34
N LEU A 37 19.81 11.03 13.09
CA LEU A 37 19.50 10.88 14.51
C LEU A 37 20.14 11.99 15.35
N LYS A 38 19.42 12.42 16.38
CA LYS A 38 19.85 13.43 17.34
C LYS A 38 19.92 12.81 18.72
N THR A 39 20.55 13.54 19.66
CA THR A 39 20.51 13.20 21.08
C THR A 39 19.06 13.10 21.54
N ASP A 40 18.76 12.09 22.35
CA ASP A 40 17.44 11.75 22.88
C ASP A 40 16.43 11.19 21.87
N ASP A 41 16.82 10.95 20.61
CA ASP A 41 15.99 10.18 19.69
C ASP A 41 15.91 8.71 20.12
N THR A 42 14.77 8.10 19.88
CA THR A 42 14.53 6.67 20.10
C THR A 42 14.30 5.95 18.80
N LEU A 43 15.06 4.89 18.54
CA LEU A 43 14.97 4.09 17.34
C LEU A 43 14.36 2.73 17.64
N PHE A 44 13.28 2.40 16.96
CA PHE A 44 12.62 1.10 17.04
C PHE A 44 13.09 0.21 15.90
N PHE A 45 13.44 -1.04 16.21
CA PHE A 45 13.77 -2.06 15.23
C PHE A 45 12.65 -3.10 15.19
N ILE A 46 12.19 -3.41 13.98
CA ILE A 46 11.19 -4.44 13.74
C ILE A 46 11.79 -5.42 12.73
N SER A 47 11.83 -6.70 13.07
CA SER A 47 12.36 -7.75 12.21
C SER A 47 11.45 -8.96 12.21
N ASP A 48 10.81 -9.22 11.07
CA ASP A 48 9.92 -10.34 10.81
C ASP A 48 9.74 -10.49 9.29
N ASN A 49 8.81 -11.33 8.84
CA ASN A 49 8.41 -11.32 7.44
C ASN A 49 7.78 -9.96 7.05
N ILE A 50 7.83 -9.62 5.76
CA ILE A 50 7.44 -8.28 5.26
C ILE A 50 6.01 -7.89 5.64
N LYS A 51 5.06 -8.84 5.62
CA LYS A 51 3.64 -8.56 5.95
C LYS A 51 3.50 -8.16 7.42
N VAL A 52 4.17 -8.89 8.33
CA VAL A 52 4.17 -8.61 9.77
C VAL A 52 4.89 -7.29 10.06
N VAL A 53 6.07 -7.05 9.46
CA VAL A 53 6.81 -5.78 9.62
C VAL A 53 5.96 -4.59 9.21
N ASN A 54 5.30 -4.63 8.07
CA ASN A 54 4.47 -3.54 7.59
C ASN A 54 3.28 -3.26 8.53
N LEU A 55 2.62 -4.32 9.02
CA LEU A 55 1.53 -4.18 9.98
C LEU A 55 2.00 -3.56 11.29
N LEU A 56 3.06 -4.12 11.89
CA LEU A 56 3.60 -3.63 13.17
C LEU A 56 4.13 -2.21 13.07
N ALA A 57 4.83 -1.87 11.99
CA ALA A 57 5.33 -0.51 11.78
C ALA A 57 4.18 0.52 11.73
N GLY A 58 3.09 0.18 11.03
CA GLY A 58 1.89 1.00 11.00
C GLY A 58 1.26 1.20 12.38
N GLN A 59 1.09 0.10 13.14
CA GLN A 59 0.53 0.14 14.48
C GLN A 59 1.41 0.95 15.45
N ILE A 60 2.72 0.72 15.45
CA ILE A 60 3.67 1.46 16.30
C ILE A 60 3.64 2.96 15.96
N ARG A 61 3.64 3.31 14.68
CA ARG A 61 3.55 4.72 14.24
C ARG A 61 2.31 5.40 14.81
N THR A 62 1.15 4.78 14.68
CA THR A 62 -0.12 5.32 15.17
C THR A 62 -0.10 5.44 16.71
N ALA A 63 0.26 4.36 17.41
CA ALA A 63 0.32 4.35 18.88
C ALA A 63 1.31 5.39 19.45
N LEU A 64 2.45 5.61 18.77
CA LEU A 64 3.39 6.66 19.17
C LEU A 64 2.81 8.05 18.92
N GLY A 65 2.14 8.27 17.78
CA GLY A 65 1.48 9.53 17.48
C GLY A 65 0.45 9.93 18.53
N GLU A 66 -0.38 8.98 18.94
CA GLU A 66 -1.39 9.16 19.99
C GLU A 66 -0.73 9.40 21.36
N ARG A 67 0.22 8.55 21.76
CA ARG A 67 0.87 8.61 23.08
C ARG A 67 1.69 9.88 23.28
N LEU A 68 2.26 10.41 22.22
CA LEU A 68 3.05 11.64 22.25
C LEU A 68 2.20 12.89 21.97
N GLU A 69 0.90 12.72 21.72
CA GLU A 69 -0.06 13.80 21.44
C GLU A 69 0.40 14.69 20.26
N ILE A 70 1.04 14.08 19.25
CA ILE A 70 1.56 14.80 18.06
C ILE A 70 0.66 14.67 16.83
N ILE A 71 -0.48 13.97 16.95
CA ILE A 71 -1.48 13.89 15.89
C ILE A 71 -2.32 15.16 15.92
N ASP A 72 -2.26 15.95 14.85
CA ASP A 72 -3.12 17.12 14.67
C ASP A 72 -4.49 16.66 14.16
N LYS A 73 -5.49 16.68 15.04
CA LYS A 73 -6.86 16.24 14.73
C LYS A 73 -7.66 17.24 13.91
N ASP A 74 -7.25 18.50 13.87
CA ASP A 74 -7.93 19.56 13.13
C ASP A 74 -7.45 19.66 11.68
N ARG A 75 -6.56 18.75 11.27
CA ARG A 75 -5.91 18.78 9.96
C ARG A 75 -6.29 17.55 9.13
N PHE A 76 -6.59 17.80 7.85
CA PHE A 76 -6.83 16.75 6.85
C PHE A 76 -5.61 16.65 5.92
N ASP A 77 -4.74 15.68 6.18
CA ASP A 77 -3.58 15.39 5.36
C ASP A 77 -3.91 14.30 4.34
N MET A 78 -3.79 14.64 3.06
CA MET A 78 -4.07 13.73 1.96
C MET A 78 -2.79 13.28 1.27
N CYS A 79 -2.77 12.01 0.83
CA CYS A 79 -1.72 11.48 -0.03
C CYS A 79 -2.30 10.52 -1.07
N PHE A 80 -1.54 10.35 -2.16
CA PHE A 80 -1.78 9.27 -3.10
C PHE A 80 -0.91 8.07 -2.74
N ILE A 81 -1.51 6.89 -2.78
CA ILE A 81 -0.79 5.62 -2.80
C ILE A 81 -0.83 5.13 -4.25
N THR A 82 0.31 4.84 -4.85
CA THR A 82 0.44 4.44 -6.25
C THR A 82 1.27 3.17 -6.39
N ASP A 83 1.38 2.68 -7.62
CA ASP A 83 2.24 1.55 -7.95
C ASP A 83 1.89 0.25 -7.21
N PHE A 84 0.61 -0.05 -7.12
CA PHE A 84 0.14 -1.30 -6.55
C PHE A 84 0.68 -2.51 -7.33
N PRO A 85 1.05 -3.61 -6.64
CA PRO A 85 1.34 -4.87 -7.33
C PRO A 85 0.09 -5.34 -8.07
N MET A 86 0.27 -5.85 -9.29
CA MET A 86 -0.85 -6.39 -10.07
C MET A 86 -1.27 -7.76 -9.57
N TYR A 87 -0.32 -8.57 -9.17
CA TYR A 87 -0.54 -9.95 -8.73
C TYR A 87 0.07 -10.21 -7.35
N GLU A 88 -0.50 -11.19 -6.67
CA GLU A 88 0.05 -11.76 -5.45
C GLU A 88 -0.05 -13.28 -5.45
N LYS A 89 0.64 -13.95 -4.55
CA LYS A 89 0.43 -15.36 -4.27
C LYS A 89 -0.60 -15.50 -3.17
N THR A 90 -1.63 -16.32 -3.44
CA THR A 90 -2.57 -16.77 -2.42
C THR A 90 -1.87 -17.67 -1.40
N ASP A 91 -2.52 -17.94 -0.29
CA ASP A 91 -1.99 -18.90 0.73
C ASP A 91 -1.80 -20.31 0.16
N GLU A 92 -2.53 -20.66 -0.90
CA GLU A 92 -2.37 -21.92 -1.66
C GLU A 92 -1.21 -21.87 -2.68
N GLY A 93 -0.51 -20.75 -2.79
CA GLY A 93 0.62 -20.55 -3.71
C GLY A 93 0.22 -20.27 -5.16
N LYS A 94 -1.08 -20.09 -5.45
CA LYS A 94 -1.57 -19.69 -6.78
C LYS A 94 -1.37 -18.20 -7.00
N LEU A 95 -1.16 -17.82 -8.26
CA LEU A 95 -1.13 -16.42 -8.68
C LEU A 95 -2.58 -15.91 -8.79
N ASP A 96 -2.87 -14.76 -8.19
CA ASP A 96 -4.15 -14.07 -8.32
C ASP A 96 -3.93 -12.57 -8.35
N PHE A 97 -4.97 -11.81 -8.73
CA PHE A 97 -4.93 -10.36 -8.70
C PHE A 97 -4.94 -9.83 -7.27
N THR A 98 -4.06 -8.87 -6.99
CA THR A 98 -4.01 -8.26 -5.64
C THR A 98 -5.26 -7.45 -5.33
N HIS A 99 -5.76 -6.66 -6.31
CA HIS A 99 -6.90 -5.76 -6.13
C HIS A 99 -7.82 -5.79 -7.36
N ASN A 100 -7.72 -4.78 -8.24
CA ASN A 100 -8.61 -4.62 -9.38
C ASN A 100 -8.05 -5.27 -10.65
N PRO A 101 -8.61 -6.38 -11.14
CA PRO A 101 -8.13 -7.09 -12.32
C PRO A 101 -8.25 -6.29 -13.61
N PHE A 102 -9.07 -5.23 -13.62
CA PHE A 102 -9.29 -4.38 -14.79
C PHE A 102 -8.36 -3.18 -14.87
N SER A 103 -7.33 -3.14 -14.03
CA SER A 103 -6.28 -2.12 -14.09
C SER A 103 -5.32 -2.41 -15.23
N MET A 104 -4.81 -1.36 -15.85
CA MET A 104 -3.77 -1.48 -16.87
C MET A 104 -2.44 -1.84 -16.19
N PRO A 105 -1.76 -2.93 -16.61
CA PRO A 105 -0.42 -3.24 -16.13
C PRO A 105 0.59 -2.20 -16.63
N GLN A 106 1.52 -1.81 -15.78
CA GLN A 106 2.65 -0.98 -16.19
C GLN A 106 3.54 -1.80 -17.13
N GLY A 107 3.92 -1.21 -18.27
CA GLY A 107 4.60 -1.92 -19.35
C GLY A 107 3.69 -2.70 -20.31
N GLY A 108 2.38 -2.78 -20.03
CA GLY A 108 1.39 -3.38 -20.95
C GLY A 108 1.66 -4.85 -21.28
N MET A 109 1.52 -5.22 -22.56
CA MET A 109 1.70 -6.59 -23.02
C MET A 109 3.15 -7.09 -22.80
N ASP A 110 4.16 -6.23 -23.03
CA ASP A 110 5.56 -6.62 -22.87
C ASP A 110 5.86 -7.06 -21.43
N ALA A 111 5.33 -6.35 -20.43
CA ALA A 111 5.48 -6.76 -19.04
C ALA A 111 4.82 -8.11 -18.75
N LEU A 112 3.62 -8.35 -19.27
CA LEU A 112 2.90 -9.60 -19.06
C LEU A 112 3.56 -10.82 -19.74
N GLU A 113 4.34 -10.60 -20.80
CA GLU A 113 5.03 -11.67 -21.53
C GLU A 113 6.44 -11.95 -21.01
N ASN A 114 7.15 -10.93 -20.52
CA ASN A 114 8.60 -10.97 -20.30
C ASN A 114 9.04 -10.76 -18.86
N GLN A 115 8.14 -10.35 -17.94
CA GLN A 115 8.49 -10.11 -16.54
C GLN A 115 7.91 -11.19 -15.62
N ASP A 116 8.52 -11.33 -14.43
CA ASP A 116 7.90 -12.11 -13.35
C ASP A 116 6.59 -11.43 -12.93
N PRO A 117 5.44 -12.12 -12.99
CA PRO A 117 4.14 -11.55 -12.63
C PRO A 117 4.10 -10.86 -11.26
N LEU A 118 4.87 -11.37 -10.28
CA LEU A 118 4.94 -10.77 -8.94
C LEU A 118 5.68 -9.43 -8.88
N THR A 119 6.38 -9.06 -9.95
CA THR A 119 7.07 -7.76 -10.06
C THR A 119 6.28 -6.74 -10.87
N ILE A 120 5.23 -7.16 -11.58
CA ILE A 120 4.40 -6.29 -12.40
C ILE A 120 3.54 -5.41 -11.49
N LYS A 121 3.60 -4.11 -11.75
CA LYS A 121 2.74 -3.13 -11.09
C LYS A 121 1.56 -2.77 -11.96
N ALA A 122 0.45 -2.40 -11.33
CA ALA A 122 -0.71 -1.85 -12.01
C ALA A 122 -0.75 -0.32 -11.86
N TYR A 123 -1.34 0.35 -12.85
CA TYR A 123 -1.71 1.76 -12.73
C TYR A 123 -2.95 1.91 -11.84
N GLN A 124 -2.81 1.52 -10.58
CA GLN A 124 -3.80 1.73 -9.53
C GLN A 124 -3.35 2.85 -8.60
N TYR A 125 -4.30 3.53 -8.00
CA TYR A 125 -4.05 4.59 -7.05
C TYR A 125 -5.20 4.71 -6.07
N ASP A 126 -4.85 5.02 -4.82
CA ASP A 126 -5.78 5.37 -3.77
C ASP A 126 -5.53 6.78 -3.30
N ILE A 127 -6.58 7.49 -2.91
CA ILE A 127 -6.50 8.73 -2.13
C ILE A 127 -6.76 8.36 -0.68
N VAL A 128 -5.79 8.67 0.16
CA VAL A 128 -5.85 8.42 1.60
C VAL A 128 -5.83 9.75 2.33
N CYS A 129 -6.69 9.90 3.33
CA CYS A 129 -6.71 11.05 4.23
C CYS A 129 -6.62 10.58 5.67
N ASN A 130 -5.64 11.07 6.43
CA ASN A 130 -5.43 10.72 7.83
C ASN A 130 -5.41 9.20 8.09
N GLY A 131 -4.87 8.41 7.14
CA GLY A 131 -4.82 6.96 7.23
C GLY A 131 -6.08 6.22 6.76
N VAL A 132 -7.12 6.94 6.35
CA VAL A 132 -8.37 6.36 5.80
C VAL A 132 -8.36 6.46 4.28
N GLU A 133 -8.53 5.32 3.59
CA GLU A 133 -8.74 5.30 2.13
C GLU A 133 -10.07 5.96 1.79
N LEU A 134 -10.03 7.13 1.16
CA LEU A 134 -11.21 7.85 0.72
C LEU A 134 -11.71 7.42 -0.65
N SER A 135 -10.80 7.02 -1.52
CA SER A 135 -11.12 6.66 -2.89
C SER A 135 -10.09 5.72 -3.46
N SER A 136 -10.55 4.70 -4.17
CA SER A 136 -9.71 3.84 -4.99
C SER A 136 -9.98 4.09 -6.47
N GLY A 137 -8.95 3.98 -7.29
CA GLY A 137 -9.02 4.21 -8.72
C GLY A 137 -7.98 3.46 -9.52
N ALA A 138 -8.14 3.48 -10.85
CA ALA A 138 -7.16 2.91 -11.77
C ALA A 138 -7.24 3.54 -13.15
N VAL A 139 -6.12 3.53 -13.87
CA VAL A 139 -6.15 3.55 -15.34
C VAL A 139 -6.66 2.19 -15.79
N ARG A 140 -7.73 2.19 -16.55
CA ARG A 140 -8.43 0.94 -16.92
C ARG A 140 -7.74 0.24 -18.07
N ASN A 141 -7.70 -1.09 -17.98
CA ASN A 141 -7.30 -1.92 -19.10
C ASN A 141 -8.45 -1.97 -20.11
N HIS A 142 -8.33 -1.14 -21.14
CA HIS A 142 -9.33 -1.00 -22.21
C HIS A 142 -9.00 -1.85 -23.44
N ARG A 143 -7.88 -2.60 -23.39
CA ARG A 143 -7.42 -3.45 -24.49
C ARG A 143 -7.77 -4.91 -24.23
N PRO A 144 -8.59 -5.53 -25.10
CA PRO A 144 -9.01 -6.93 -24.95
C PRO A 144 -7.86 -7.93 -24.91
N ASP A 145 -6.83 -7.73 -25.73
CA ASP A 145 -5.64 -8.59 -25.80
C ASP A 145 -4.85 -8.59 -24.48
N ILE A 146 -4.59 -7.39 -23.92
CA ILE A 146 -3.93 -7.25 -22.63
C ILE A 146 -4.78 -7.82 -21.50
N MET A 147 -6.11 -7.66 -21.58
CA MET A 147 -7.02 -8.19 -20.56
C MET A 147 -6.99 -9.72 -20.53
N ILE A 148 -7.11 -10.37 -21.70
CA ILE A 148 -7.03 -11.84 -21.78
C ILE A 148 -5.68 -12.31 -21.20
N LYS A 149 -4.57 -11.72 -21.63
CA LYS A 149 -3.24 -12.12 -21.16
C LYS A 149 -3.08 -11.96 -19.66
N ALA A 150 -3.60 -10.86 -19.10
CA ALA A 150 -3.54 -10.62 -17.65
C ALA A 150 -4.33 -11.69 -16.88
N PHE A 151 -5.53 -12.06 -17.35
CA PHE A 151 -6.34 -13.10 -16.72
C PHE A 151 -5.76 -14.51 -16.91
N GLU A 152 -5.14 -14.80 -18.06
CA GLU A 152 -4.43 -16.07 -18.28
C GLU A 152 -3.31 -16.30 -17.28
N LEU A 153 -2.53 -15.28 -16.96
CA LEU A 153 -1.49 -15.36 -15.92
C LEU A 153 -2.06 -15.69 -14.52
N ALA A 154 -3.26 -15.21 -14.22
CA ALA A 154 -3.98 -15.54 -13.00
C ALA A 154 -4.73 -16.89 -13.08
N GLY A 155 -4.55 -17.66 -14.19
CA GLY A 155 -5.10 -18.99 -14.36
C GLY A 155 -6.53 -19.07 -14.92
N TYR A 156 -7.06 -17.97 -15.44
CA TYR A 156 -8.38 -17.94 -16.09
C TYR A 156 -8.23 -18.18 -17.60
N THR A 157 -9.16 -18.91 -18.19
CA THR A 157 -9.24 -19.06 -19.64
C THR A 157 -9.98 -17.87 -20.28
N ALA A 158 -9.76 -17.64 -21.58
CA ALA A 158 -10.48 -16.61 -22.32
C ALA A 158 -12.01 -16.81 -22.27
N ASP A 159 -12.47 -18.07 -22.36
CA ASP A 159 -13.90 -18.43 -22.26
C ASP A 159 -14.48 -18.07 -20.88
N GLU A 160 -13.71 -18.24 -19.80
CA GLU A 160 -14.14 -17.85 -18.45
C GLU A 160 -14.24 -16.34 -18.32
N VAL A 161 -13.30 -15.61 -18.90
CA VAL A 161 -13.34 -14.13 -18.93
C VAL A 161 -14.56 -13.65 -19.69
N GLU A 162 -14.84 -14.22 -20.87
CA GLU A 162 -16.01 -13.86 -21.64
C GLU A 162 -17.32 -14.24 -20.96
N LYS A 163 -17.40 -15.39 -20.31
CA LYS A 163 -18.57 -15.82 -19.53
C LYS A 163 -18.87 -14.91 -18.34
N ARG A 164 -17.84 -14.48 -17.61
CA ARG A 164 -17.99 -13.66 -16.39
C ARG A 164 -18.16 -12.18 -16.70
N PHE A 165 -17.42 -11.66 -17.69
CA PHE A 165 -17.31 -10.24 -17.99
C PHE A 165 -17.68 -9.89 -19.43
N GLY A 166 -18.43 -10.75 -20.11
CA GLY A 166 -18.68 -10.69 -21.55
C GLY A 166 -19.26 -9.38 -22.06
N ALA A 167 -20.08 -8.68 -21.25
CA ALA A 167 -20.61 -7.38 -21.67
C ALA A 167 -19.50 -6.34 -21.81
N LEU A 168 -18.63 -6.23 -20.81
CA LEU A 168 -17.47 -5.31 -20.78
C LEU A 168 -16.45 -5.72 -21.86
N PHE A 169 -16.11 -7.00 -21.92
CA PHE A 169 -15.14 -7.55 -22.86
C PHE A 169 -15.56 -7.31 -24.31
N ARG A 170 -16.82 -7.57 -24.67
CA ARG A 170 -17.34 -7.26 -26.01
C ARG A 170 -17.37 -5.78 -26.32
N ALA A 171 -17.71 -4.93 -25.33
CA ALA A 171 -17.69 -3.50 -25.53
C ALA A 171 -16.29 -2.96 -25.90
N PHE A 172 -15.24 -3.53 -25.31
CA PHE A 172 -13.87 -3.13 -25.61
C PHE A 172 -13.42 -3.47 -27.04
N HIS A 173 -13.98 -4.49 -27.64
CA HIS A 173 -13.73 -4.83 -29.06
C HIS A 173 -14.27 -3.78 -30.06
N TYR A 174 -15.21 -2.92 -29.63
CA TYR A 174 -15.70 -1.80 -30.45
C TYR A 174 -14.81 -0.53 -30.32
N GLY A 175 -13.67 -0.60 -29.63
CA GLY A 175 -12.72 0.48 -29.56
C GLY A 175 -12.92 1.39 -28.34
N ALA A 176 -12.88 0.84 -27.16
CA ALA A 176 -12.93 1.65 -25.94
C ALA A 176 -11.74 2.64 -25.89
N PRO A 177 -11.97 3.92 -25.56
CA PRO A 177 -10.88 4.87 -25.39
C PRO A 177 -10.04 4.56 -24.15
N PRO A 178 -8.77 4.98 -24.10
CA PRO A 178 -8.04 5.03 -22.85
C PRO A 178 -8.82 5.85 -21.82
N HIS A 179 -9.03 5.27 -20.65
CA HIS A 179 -9.78 5.93 -19.58
C HIS A 179 -9.26 5.54 -18.19
N ALA A 180 -9.52 6.40 -17.25
CA ALA A 180 -9.24 6.20 -15.84
C ALA A 180 -10.44 6.70 -15.02
N GLY A 181 -10.51 6.26 -13.79
CA GLY A 181 -11.56 6.72 -12.89
C GLY A 181 -11.26 6.33 -11.45
N MET A 182 -12.01 6.94 -10.55
CA MET A 182 -11.94 6.68 -9.12
C MET A 182 -13.36 6.68 -8.53
N ALA A 183 -13.52 6.04 -7.38
CA ALA A 183 -14.78 5.93 -6.67
C ALA A 183 -14.65 6.49 -5.25
N PRO A 184 -14.90 7.80 -5.03
CA PRO A 184 -14.85 8.40 -3.72
C PRO A 184 -15.95 7.84 -2.80
N GLY A 185 -15.55 7.41 -1.60
CA GLY A 185 -16.45 6.92 -0.56
C GLY A 185 -17.05 8.06 0.25
N VAL A 186 -18.27 8.45 -0.05
CA VAL A 186 -18.96 9.57 0.64
C VAL A 186 -19.07 9.31 2.12
N ASP A 187 -19.44 8.10 2.53
CA ASP A 187 -19.57 7.74 3.95
C ASP A 187 -18.24 7.86 4.70
N ARG A 188 -17.12 7.47 4.08
CA ARG A 188 -15.79 7.65 4.67
C ARG A 188 -15.41 9.12 4.82
N MET A 189 -15.78 9.97 3.86
CA MET A 189 -15.58 11.42 3.98
C MET A 189 -16.38 12.01 5.14
N ILE A 190 -17.65 11.59 5.29
CA ILE A 190 -18.49 12.05 6.39
C ILE A 190 -17.94 11.56 7.72
N MET A 191 -17.48 10.30 7.79
CA MET A 191 -16.85 9.72 8.98
C MET A 191 -15.66 10.58 9.45
N LEU A 192 -14.77 10.95 8.55
CA LEU A 192 -13.63 11.83 8.87
C LEU A 192 -14.06 13.23 9.30
N LEU A 193 -15.04 13.84 8.61
CA LEU A 193 -15.55 15.17 8.94
C LEU A 193 -16.25 15.22 10.30
N LYS A 194 -16.75 14.09 10.77
CA LYS A 194 -17.44 13.96 12.06
C LYS A 194 -16.55 13.45 13.19
N ASP A 195 -15.28 13.15 12.90
CA ASP A 195 -14.31 12.53 13.83
C ASP A 195 -14.86 11.21 14.41
N GLU A 196 -15.54 10.42 13.56
CA GLU A 196 -16.09 9.12 13.92
C GLU A 196 -15.08 8.01 13.55
N GLU A 197 -14.87 7.07 14.45
CA GLU A 197 -13.94 5.95 14.23
C GLU A 197 -14.55 4.81 13.40
N ASN A 198 -15.88 4.72 13.37
CA ASN A 198 -16.61 3.64 12.74
C ASN A 198 -17.58 4.16 11.70
N ILE A 199 -17.45 3.67 10.45
CA ILE A 199 -18.33 4.04 9.33
C ILE A 199 -19.82 3.78 9.60
N ARG A 200 -20.16 2.84 10.50
CA ARG A 200 -21.55 2.54 10.88
C ARG A 200 -22.23 3.71 11.56
N GLU A 201 -21.48 4.61 12.20
CA GLU A 201 -22.03 5.78 12.88
C GLU A 201 -22.53 6.85 11.90
N VAL A 202 -22.13 6.78 10.65
CA VAL A 202 -22.52 7.73 9.59
C VAL A 202 -23.46 7.13 8.55
N ILE A 203 -23.75 5.83 8.64
CA ILE A 203 -24.69 5.15 7.74
C ILE A 203 -26.06 5.05 8.41
N ALA A 204 -27.11 5.52 7.71
CA ALA A 204 -28.47 5.56 8.27
C ALA A 204 -29.04 4.17 8.64
N PHE A 205 -28.64 3.11 7.93
CA PHE A 205 -29.09 1.73 8.15
C PHE A 205 -27.91 0.77 8.10
N PRO A 206 -27.01 0.79 9.11
CA PRO A 206 -25.86 -0.11 9.13
C PRO A 206 -26.33 -1.55 9.33
N MET A 207 -25.80 -2.46 8.51
CA MET A 207 -26.02 -3.91 8.62
C MET A 207 -25.00 -4.54 9.58
#